data_7628fdee6d398af011dfcd1fb5b458e0
#
_entry.id   7628fdee6d398af011dfcd1fb5b458e0
#
_cell.length_a   1.000
_cell.length_b   1.000
_cell.length_c   1.000
_cell.angle_alpha   90.00
_cell.angle_beta   90.00
_cell.angle_gamma   90.00
#
_symmetry.space_group_name_H-M   'P 1'
#
loop_
_entity.id
_entity.type
_entity.pdbx_description
1 polymer ?
#
loop_
_entity_poly.entity_id
_entity_poly.type
_entity_poly.pdbx_seq_one_letter_code
_entity_poly.pdbx_strand_id
1 'polypeptide(L)'
;MSRIKPIPVSKHVVWEAYKKVKANKGAAGIDGVNLKKYEDRLSDNLYKVWNRLSSGSYFPPPVKEVEIPKGDGKIRKLGIPTIGDRVAQMVVKDYLEPRMEIVFHDSSYGYRPNRSAHDALTKTRRNCWLFNWVIDMDIKGFFDNIDHDKLLLALDKHVEEKWVKMYVKRWLTAPVQNKSGELIFKEGKGTPQGGVISPLLANLFLHYAFDQWLSLNFRGVKFERYADDIVVHCKSNKQAEMILEGIEKRMRYCGLELHPDKTKIVYCKDHKRTGSFKQVKFDFLGFTFKPRPSKTKDGFMFLGYDLAISVKSGKRIVSTLRQSQFQRWTSNTIEGIAAELNSRIQGWLNYYGKFRPSSMSYIFRLFHERLIKWLQNKYKSLRGKIRKAYGMLNRIQKAKPDLFAHWKRGFLVSGLQMTRAV
;
A
#
# COMPACT_ATOMS: atom_id res chain seq x y z
N MET A 1 -35.81 22.07 -27.18
CA MET A 1 -35.84 20.68 -26.71
C MET A 1 -34.44 20.27 -26.21
N SER A 2 -34.25 20.08 -24.92
CA SER A 2 -32.99 19.54 -24.38
C SER A 2 -32.89 18.08 -24.84
N ARG A 3 -31.93 17.75 -25.72
CA ARG A 3 -31.67 16.37 -26.10
C ARG A 3 -31.34 15.56 -24.86
N ILE A 4 -32.15 14.57 -24.53
CA ILE A 4 -31.89 13.61 -23.45
C ILE A 4 -30.58 12.91 -23.79
N LYS A 5 -29.60 13.00 -22.91
CA LYS A 5 -28.32 12.33 -23.07
C LYS A 5 -28.51 10.82 -22.92
N PRO A 6 -27.91 9.98 -23.79
CA PRO A 6 -28.14 8.54 -23.78
C PRO A 6 -27.56 7.82 -22.53
N ILE A 7 -26.60 8.45 -21.85
CA ILE A 7 -25.97 7.88 -20.64
C ILE A 7 -26.36 8.72 -19.42
N PRO A 8 -26.85 8.11 -18.32
CA PRO A 8 -27.40 8.80 -17.14
C PRO A 8 -26.30 9.35 -16.22
N VAL A 9 -25.37 10.14 -16.76
CA VAL A 9 -24.35 10.85 -16.01
C VAL A 9 -24.76 12.31 -15.86
N SER A 10 -25.06 12.74 -14.62
CA SER A 10 -25.41 14.14 -14.33
C SER A 10 -24.16 15.01 -14.10
N LYS A 11 -24.31 16.34 -14.25
CA LYS A 11 -23.24 17.29 -13.93
C LYS A 11 -22.82 17.21 -12.45
N HIS A 12 -23.77 16.94 -11.56
CA HIS A 12 -23.52 16.78 -10.13
C HIS A 12 -22.58 15.60 -9.85
N VAL A 13 -22.79 14.46 -10.47
CA VAL A 13 -21.90 13.27 -10.33
C VAL A 13 -20.47 13.59 -10.77
N VAL A 14 -20.29 14.34 -11.85
CA VAL A 14 -18.97 14.79 -12.32
C VAL A 14 -18.30 15.74 -11.34
N TRP A 15 -19.08 16.65 -10.73
CA TRP A 15 -18.60 17.54 -9.68
C TRP A 15 -18.13 16.78 -8.43
N GLU A 16 -18.91 15.82 -7.94
CA GLU A 16 -18.51 14.99 -6.79
C GLU A 16 -17.25 14.17 -7.09
N ALA A 17 -17.16 13.60 -8.28
CA ALA A 17 -15.97 12.89 -8.75
C ALA A 17 -14.72 13.81 -8.78
N TYR A 18 -14.87 15.03 -9.26
CA TYR A 18 -13.80 16.03 -9.24
C TYR A 18 -13.30 16.33 -7.82
N LYS A 19 -14.21 16.53 -6.86
CA LYS A 19 -13.82 16.79 -5.45
C LYS A 19 -12.94 15.66 -4.89
N LYS A 20 -13.26 14.41 -5.19
CA LYS A 20 -12.46 13.24 -4.80
C LYS A 20 -11.08 13.23 -5.47
N VAL A 21 -11.03 13.55 -6.78
CA VAL A 21 -9.76 13.65 -7.51
C VAL A 21 -8.89 14.79 -6.98
N LYS A 22 -9.49 15.95 -6.66
CA LYS A 22 -8.79 17.10 -6.06
C LYS A 22 -8.16 16.75 -4.71
N ALA A 23 -8.87 16.03 -3.85
CA ALA A 23 -8.38 15.60 -2.54
C ALA A 23 -7.11 14.75 -2.61
N ASN A 24 -6.94 13.97 -3.69
CA ASN A 24 -5.77 13.10 -3.91
C ASN A 24 -4.51 13.83 -4.43
N LYS A 25 -4.58 15.11 -4.79
CA LYS A 25 -3.43 15.98 -5.18
C LYS A 25 -2.46 15.32 -6.19
N GLY A 26 -2.95 14.59 -7.18
CA GLY A 26 -2.09 13.85 -8.11
C GLY A 26 -1.31 14.75 -9.08
N ALA A 27 -0.20 14.22 -9.64
CA ALA A 27 0.63 14.90 -10.64
C ALA A 27 -0.11 15.11 -11.98
N ALA A 28 0.41 16.02 -12.85
CA ALA A 28 -0.12 16.24 -14.19
C ALA A 28 0.05 15.00 -15.09
N GLY A 29 -0.92 14.77 -15.98
CA GLY A 29 -0.85 13.73 -17.01
C GLY A 29 0.02 14.15 -18.20
N ILE A 30 -0.30 13.57 -19.38
CA ILE A 30 0.40 13.84 -20.64
C ILE A 30 0.23 15.29 -21.11
N ASP A 31 -0.91 15.91 -20.78
CA ASP A 31 -1.26 17.28 -21.14
C ASP A 31 -0.47 18.36 -20.34
N GLY A 32 0.33 17.95 -19.35
CA GLY A 32 1.06 18.85 -18.48
C GLY A 32 0.18 19.74 -17.58
N VAL A 33 -1.15 19.51 -17.55
CA VAL A 33 -2.10 20.29 -16.77
C VAL A 33 -2.12 19.78 -15.33
N ASN A 34 -1.66 20.62 -14.39
CA ASN A 34 -1.77 20.36 -12.97
C ASN A 34 -3.12 20.85 -12.41
N LEU A 35 -3.42 20.54 -11.15
CA LEU A 35 -4.71 20.91 -10.52
C LEU A 35 -5.00 22.40 -10.61
N LYS A 36 -4.01 23.27 -10.35
CA LYS A 36 -4.19 24.72 -10.41
C LYS A 36 -4.62 25.18 -11.80
N LYS A 37 -3.87 24.76 -12.85
CA LYS A 37 -4.25 25.08 -14.25
C LYS A 37 -5.60 24.48 -14.65
N TYR A 38 -5.97 23.31 -14.12
CA TYR A 38 -7.27 22.70 -14.39
C TYR A 38 -8.40 23.52 -13.75
N GLU A 39 -8.16 24.09 -12.57
CA GLU A 39 -9.10 24.94 -11.84
C GLU A 39 -9.29 26.32 -12.45
N ASP A 40 -8.29 26.87 -13.16
CA ASP A 40 -8.41 28.16 -13.87
C ASP A 40 -9.58 28.17 -14.87
N ARG A 41 -9.97 27.01 -15.41
CA ARG A 41 -11.13 26.82 -16.31
C ARG A 41 -12.01 25.64 -15.87
N LEU A 42 -12.31 25.59 -14.57
CA LEU A 42 -12.95 24.43 -13.96
C LEU A 42 -14.31 24.10 -14.58
N SER A 43 -15.17 25.10 -14.74
CA SER A 43 -16.52 24.91 -15.33
C SER A 43 -16.45 24.29 -16.72
N ASP A 44 -15.62 24.85 -17.61
CA ASP A 44 -15.46 24.37 -18.97
C ASP A 44 -14.86 22.95 -19.02
N ASN A 45 -13.87 22.68 -18.18
CA ASN A 45 -13.22 21.39 -18.10
C ASN A 45 -14.20 20.30 -17.63
N LEU A 46 -14.97 20.57 -16.59
CA LEU A 46 -15.97 19.63 -16.07
C LEU A 46 -17.15 19.48 -17.05
N TYR A 47 -17.56 20.58 -17.70
CA TYR A 47 -18.58 20.50 -18.75
C TYR A 47 -18.15 19.59 -19.91
N LYS A 48 -16.89 19.70 -20.38
CA LYS A 48 -16.33 18.83 -21.43
C LYS A 48 -16.36 17.36 -21.01
N VAL A 49 -15.94 17.06 -19.78
CA VAL A 49 -15.97 15.68 -19.25
C VAL A 49 -17.41 15.17 -19.20
N TRP A 50 -18.32 15.93 -18.57
CA TRP A 50 -19.73 15.58 -18.48
C TRP A 50 -20.35 15.35 -19.86
N ASN A 51 -20.19 16.29 -20.78
CA ASN A 51 -20.81 16.25 -22.09
C ASN A 51 -20.37 15.03 -22.89
N ARG A 52 -19.07 14.71 -22.87
CA ARG A 52 -18.52 13.54 -23.56
C ARG A 52 -18.93 12.23 -22.89
N LEU A 53 -18.92 12.15 -21.57
CA LEU A 53 -19.37 10.95 -20.84
C LEU A 53 -20.85 10.69 -21.08
N SER A 54 -21.71 11.70 -20.96
CA SER A 54 -23.16 11.56 -21.11
C SER A 54 -23.61 11.30 -22.55
N SER A 55 -22.81 11.66 -23.54
CA SER A 55 -23.07 11.37 -24.97
C SER A 55 -22.45 10.06 -25.45
N GLY A 56 -21.62 9.38 -24.67
CA GLY A 56 -20.89 8.19 -25.13
C GLY A 56 -19.64 8.49 -25.96
N SER A 57 -19.29 9.76 -26.19
CA SER A 57 -18.16 10.18 -27.03
C SER A 57 -16.84 10.41 -26.25
N TYR A 58 -16.76 10.01 -24.99
CA TYR A 58 -15.53 10.13 -24.21
C TYR A 58 -14.52 9.05 -24.63
N PHE A 59 -13.35 9.48 -25.05
CA PHE A 59 -12.16 8.63 -25.27
C PHE A 59 -11.05 9.09 -24.34
N PRO A 60 -10.42 8.15 -23.59
CA PRO A 60 -9.33 8.50 -22.70
C PRO A 60 -8.10 8.96 -23.50
N PRO A 61 -7.43 10.05 -23.06
CA PRO A 61 -6.11 10.41 -23.58
C PRO A 61 -5.08 9.33 -23.24
N PRO A 62 -3.94 9.30 -23.94
CA PRO A 62 -2.82 8.45 -23.55
C PRO A 62 -2.40 8.67 -22.11
N VAL A 63 -2.00 7.60 -21.43
CA VAL A 63 -1.52 7.65 -20.05
C VAL A 63 -0.03 7.95 -20.05
N LYS A 64 0.41 8.93 -19.25
CA LYS A 64 1.83 9.28 -19.12
C LYS A 64 2.58 8.26 -18.27
N GLU A 65 3.60 7.59 -18.82
CA GLU A 65 4.47 6.69 -18.05
C GLU A 65 5.47 7.49 -17.21
N VAL A 66 5.58 7.13 -15.94
CA VAL A 66 6.59 7.65 -15.00
C VAL A 66 7.25 6.48 -14.28
N GLU A 67 8.58 6.47 -14.30
CA GLU A 67 9.38 5.46 -13.62
C GLU A 67 9.68 5.89 -12.19
N ILE A 68 9.35 5.00 -11.23
CA ILE A 68 9.65 5.20 -9.81
C ILE A 68 10.61 4.09 -9.35
N PRO A 69 11.74 4.43 -8.70
CA PRO A 69 12.66 3.44 -8.17
C PRO A 69 11.98 2.57 -7.09
N LYS A 70 12.10 1.25 -7.22
CA LYS A 70 11.83 0.32 -6.12
C LYS A 70 13.07 0.23 -5.23
N GLY A 71 12.90 0.01 -3.93
CA GLY A 71 14.00 -0.04 -2.97
C GLY A 71 14.99 -1.22 -3.13
N ASP A 72 14.84 -2.02 -4.17
CA ASP A 72 15.69 -3.17 -4.55
C ASP A 72 16.43 -2.95 -5.88
N GLY A 73 16.54 -1.69 -6.32
CA GLY A 73 17.17 -1.32 -7.60
C GLY A 73 16.30 -1.53 -8.83
N LYS A 74 15.10 -2.11 -8.69
CA LYS A 74 14.13 -2.27 -9.77
C LYS A 74 13.32 -1.00 -9.98
N ILE A 75 12.78 -0.83 -11.16
CA ILE A 75 11.92 0.29 -11.54
C ILE A 75 10.46 -0.17 -11.53
N ARG A 76 9.56 0.69 -11.02
CA ARG A 76 8.11 0.55 -11.19
C ARG A 76 7.64 1.59 -12.19
N LYS A 77 6.96 1.15 -13.23
CA LYS A 77 6.30 2.03 -14.20
C LYS A 77 4.90 2.38 -13.67
N LEU A 78 4.64 3.68 -13.50
CA LEU A 78 3.31 4.18 -13.13
C LEU A 78 2.72 4.91 -14.33
N GLY A 79 1.44 4.67 -14.59
CA GLY A 79 0.68 5.42 -15.58
C GLY A 79 -0.09 6.56 -14.92
N ILE A 80 0.13 7.78 -15.36
CA ILE A 80 -0.52 8.98 -14.82
C ILE A 80 -1.54 9.48 -15.86
N PRO A 81 -2.87 9.26 -15.63
CA PRO A 81 -3.91 9.83 -16.47
C PRO A 81 -4.00 11.35 -16.30
N THR A 82 -4.56 12.07 -17.28
CA THR A 82 -4.90 13.50 -17.16
C THR A 82 -5.93 13.71 -16.03
N ILE A 83 -6.05 14.94 -15.52
CA ILE A 83 -7.03 15.24 -14.46
C ILE A 83 -8.46 14.98 -14.96
N GLY A 84 -8.77 15.41 -16.19
CA GLY A 84 -10.08 15.14 -16.80
C GLY A 84 -10.39 13.64 -16.89
N ASP A 85 -9.39 12.82 -17.24
CA ASP A 85 -9.56 11.37 -17.32
C ASP A 85 -9.72 10.73 -15.93
N ARG A 86 -9.00 11.22 -14.91
CA ARG A 86 -9.23 10.78 -13.52
C ARG A 86 -10.64 11.08 -13.04
N VAL A 87 -11.20 12.25 -13.42
CA VAL A 87 -12.59 12.60 -13.11
C VAL A 87 -13.55 11.64 -13.82
N ALA A 88 -13.32 11.37 -15.11
CA ALA A 88 -14.12 10.42 -15.87
C ALA A 88 -14.08 8.99 -15.28
N GLN A 89 -12.89 8.51 -14.93
CA GLN A 89 -12.71 7.22 -14.27
C GLN A 89 -13.39 7.18 -12.90
N MET A 90 -13.33 8.29 -12.13
CA MET A 90 -13.97 8.38 -10.81
C MET A 90 -15.49 8.28 -10.92
N VAL A 91 -16.11 8.92 -11.93
CA VAL A 91 -17.56 8.80 -12.20
C VAL A 91 -17.96 7.34 -12.37
N VAL A 92 -17.23 6.58 -13.19
CA VAL A 92 -17.54 5.17 -13.43
C VAL A 92 -17.19 4.31 -12.23
N LYS A 93 -16.10 4.61 -11.52
CA LYS A 93 -15.73 3.94 -10.28
C LYS A 93 -16.82 4.10 -9.22
N ASP A 94 -17.28 5.32 -8.98
CA ASP A 94 -18.33 5.62 -7.99
C ASP A 94 -19.65 4.91 -8.30
N TYR A 95 -19.93 4.66 -9.57
CA TYR A 95 -21.06 3.87 -10.02
C TYR A 95 -20.87 2.36 -9.73
N LEU A 96 -19.67 1.83 -9.96
CA LEU A 96 -19.35 0.41 -9.86
C LEU A 96 -19.07 -0.02 -8.40
N GLU A 97 -18.32 0.78 -7.64
CA GLU A 97 -17.77 0.38 -6.34
C GLU A 97 -18.82 -0.15 -5.36
N PRO A 98 -20.01 0.49 -5.15
CA PRO A 98 -21.01 -0.03 -4.25
C PRO A 98 -21.57 -1.41 -4.67
N ARG A 99 -21.66 -1.68 -5.98
CA ARG A 99 -22.11 -2.95 -6.52
C ARG A 99 -21.08 -4.06 -6.34
N MET A 100 -19.81 -3.73 -6.53
CA MET A 100 -18.71 -4.67 -6.37
C MET A 100 -18.44 -5.01 -4.90
N GLU A 101 -18.65 -4.05 -3.98
CA GLU A 101 -18.45 -4.27 -2.54
C GLU A 101 -19.35 -5.37 -1.96
N ILE A 102 -20.55 -5.55 -2.49
CA ILE A 102 -21.48 -6.62 -2.09
C ILE A 102 -20.94 -8.00 -2.51
N VAL A 103 -20.16 -8.05 -3.59
CA VAL A 103 -19.66 -9.29 -4.19
C VAL A 103 -18.32 -9.72 -3.60
N PHE A 104 -17.47 -8.77 -3.28
CA PHE A 104 -16.10 -9.05 -2.86
C PHE A 104 -16.00 -9.87 -1.59
N HIS A 105 -15.10 -10.85 -1.59
CA HIS A 105 -14.86 -11.73 -0.45
C HIS A 105 -14.40 -10.94 0.79
N ASP A 106 -14.85 -11.38 1.99
CA ASP A 106 -14.51 -10.73 3.26
C ASP A 106 -13.01 -10.72 3.59
N SER A 107 -12.27 -11.65 3.06
CA SER A 107 -10.80 -11.76 3.23
C SER A 107 -10.01 -10.89 2.23
N SER A 108 -10.67 -10.11 1.37
CA SER A 108 -10.04 -9.12 0.50
C SER A 108 -10.08 -7.74 1.16
N TYR A 109 -8.94 -7.06 1.30
CA TYR A 109 -8.82 -5.81 2.06
C TYR A 109 -8.30 -4.63 1.25
N GLY A 110 -7.41 -4.87 0.28
CA GLY A 110 -6.74 -3.80 -0.47
C GLY A 110 -7.67 -2.99 -1.35
N TYR A 111 -7.52 -1.66 -1.35
CA TYR A 111 -8.27 -0.73 -2.20
C TYR A 111 -9.79 -0.76 -2.04
N ARG A 112 -10.28 -1.20 -0.90
CA ARG A 112 -11.71 -1.27 -0.59
C ARG A 112 -12.09 -0.22 0.46
N PRO A 113 -13.28 0.41 0.38
CA PRO A 113 -13.77 1.30 1.40
C PRO A 113 -13.94 0.55 2.73
N ASN A 114 -13.67 1.24 3.84
CA ASN A 114 -13.80 0.73 5.21
C ASN A 114 -12.96 -0.53 5.53
N ARG A 115 -11.98 -0.87 4.70
CA ARG A 115 -11.02 -1.96 4.91
C ARG A 115 -9.61 -1.39 4.97
N SER A 116 -8.80 -1.87 5.90
CA SER A 116 -7.44 -1.38 6.10
C SER A 116 -6.39 -2.49 6.10
N ALA A 117 -5.13 -2.11 5.88
CA ALA A 117 -4.00 -3.02 6.05
C ALA A 117 -3.93 -3.60 7.48
N HIS A 118 -4.34 -2.82 8.49
CA HIS A 118 -4.37 -3.28 9.87
C HIS A 118 -5.44 -4.35 10.13
N ASP A 119 -6.55 -4.32 9.40
CA ASP A 119 -7.58 -5.38 9.51
C ASP A 119 -7.06 -6.68 8.93
N ALA A 120 -6.42 -6.63 7.75
CA ALA A 120 -5.74 -7.77 7.16
C ALA A 120 -4.68 -8.35 8.12
N LEU A 121 -3.79 -7.51 8.64
CA LEU A 121 -2.74 -7.92 9.58
C LEU A 121 -3.29 -8.53 10.87
N THR A 122 -4.37 -7.97 11.43
CA THR A 122 -5.03 -8.50 12.62
C THR A 122 -5.61 -9.89 12.37
N LYS A 123 -6.23 -10.08 11.22
CA LYS A 123 -6.80 -11.37 10.82
C LYS A 123 -5.70 -12.40 10.55
N THR A 124 -4.67 -12.01 9.79
CA THR A 124 -3.49 -12.85 9.53
C THR A 124 -2.82 -13.30 10.84
N ARG A 125 -2.63 -12.36 11.79
CA ARG A 125 -2.08 -12.67 13.12
C ARG A 125 -2.88 -13.75 13.83
N ARG A 126 -4.21 -13.60 13.90
CA ARG A 126 -5.11 -14.56 14.52
C ARG A 126 -5.03 -15.92 13.83
N ASN A 127 -5.03 -15.94 12.51
CA ASN A 127 -4.97 -17.18 11.74
C ASN A 127 -3.62 -17.88 11.89
N CYS A 128 -2.49 -17.16 11.99
CA CYS A 128 -1.18 -17.73 12.30
C CYS A 128 -1.12 -18.44 13.67
N TRP A 129 -2.01 -18.12 14.62
CA TRP A 129 -2.10 -18.85 15.89
C TRP A 129 -2.92 -20.13 15.78
N LEU A 130 -3.84 -20.21 14.80
CA LEU A 130 -4.76 -21.33 14.61
C LEU A 130 -4.24 -22.36 13.60
N PHE A 131 -3.41 -21.93 12.66
CA PHE A 131 -2.89 -22.74 11.57
C PHE A 131 -1.38 -22.88 11.66
N ASN A 132 -0.87 -24.06 11.33
CA ASN A 132 0.55 -24.37 11.48
C ASN A 132 1.40 -23.90 10.31
N TRP A 133 0.79 -23.70 9.14
CA TRP A 133 1.47 -23.35 7.90
C TRP A 133 0.83 -22.17 7.20
N VAL A 134 1.64 -21.46 6.48
CA VAL A 134 1.24 -20.30 5.67
C VAL A 134 1.88 -20.41 4.30
N ILE A 135 1.09 -20.18 3.26
CA ILE A 135 1.61 -19.88 1.92
C ILE A 135 1.66 -18.35 1.81
N ASP A 136 2.86 -17.81 1.69
CA ASP A 136 3.13 -16.39 1.41
C ASP A 136 3.39 -16.28 -0.09
N MET A 137 2.59 -15.53 -0.84
CA MET A 137 2.67 -15.49 -2.29
C MET A 137 2.50 -14.09 -2.87
N ASP A 138 3.21 -13.85 -3.96
CA ASP A 138 3.24 -12.60 -4.73
C ASP A 138 2.99 -12.92 -6.20
N ILE A 139 2.14 -12.15 -6.86
CA ILE A 139 1.84 -12.33 -8.29
C ILE A 139 2.82 -11.48 -9.11
N LYS A 140 3.50 -12.11 -10.07
CA LYS A 140 4.49 -11.46 -10.93
C LYS A 140 3.81 -10.49 -11.90
N GLY A 141 4.12 -9.18 -11.78
CA GLY A 141 3.62 -8.17 -12.71
C GLY A 141 2.10 -8.13 -12.82
N PHE A 142 1.39 -8.28 -11.71
CA PHE A 142 -0.06 -8.47 -11.69
C PHE A 142 -0.83 -7.48 -12.58
N PHE A 143 -0.64 -6.17 -12.36
CA PHE A 143 -1.34 -5.14 -13.12
C PHE A 143 -1.05 -5.16 -14.62
N ASP A 144 0.12 -5.63 -15.02
CA ASP A 144 0.55 -5.68 -16.41
C ASP A 144 0.05 -6.94 -17.13
N ASN A 145 -0.41 -7.95 -16.38
CA ASN A 145 -0.84 -9.26 -16.89
C ASN A 145 -2.35 -9.54 -16.74
N ILE A 146 -3.15 -8.58 -16.28
CA ILE A 146 -4.61 -8.76 -16.20
C ILE A 146 -5.16 -8.94 -17.61
N ASP A 147 -5.72 -10.10 -17.91
CA ASP A 147 -6.35 -10.45 -19.16
C ASP A 147 -7.66 -9.66 -19.33
N HIS A 148 -7.77 -8.89 -20.43
CA HIS A 148 -8.92 -8.00 -20.66
C HIS A 148 -10.22 -8.77 -20.87
N ASP A 149 -10.20 -9.88 -21.61
CA ASP A 149 -11.41 -10.64 -21.92
C ASP A 149 -11.96 -11.30 -20.65
N LYS A 150 -11.09 -11.90 -19.83
CA LYS A 150 -11.50 -12.47 -18.55
C LYS A 150 -12.00 -11.41 -17.56
N LEU A 151 -11.37 -10.23 -17.55
CA LEU A 151 -11.84 -9.11 -16.72
C LEU A 151 -13.22 -8.62 -17.19
N LEU A 152 -13.42 -8.47 -18.48
CA LEU A 152 -14.72 -8.06 -19.05
C LEU A 152 -15.79 -9.11 -18.81
N LEU A 153 -15.48 -10.40 -18.91
CA LEU A 153 -16.38 -11.49 -18.52
C LEU A 153 -16.76 -11.42 -17.03
N ALA A 154 -15.81 -11.09 -16.16
CA ALA A 154 -16.08 -10.89 -14.73
C ALA A 154 -16.99 -9.67 -14.50
N LEU A 155 -16.78 -8.58 -15.23
CA LEU A 155 -17.60 -7.37 -15.17
C LEU A 155 -19.03 -7.64 -15.67
N ASP A 156 -19.17 -8.41 -16.75
CA ASP A 156 -20.47 -8.75 -17.37
C ASP A 156 -21.43 -9.47 -16.41
N LYS A 157 -20.91 -10.17 -15.42
CA LYS A 157 -21.72 -10.84 -14.37
C LYS A 157 -22.45 -9.88 -13.43
N HIS A 158 -21.97 -8.63 -13.34
CA HIS A 158 -22.42 -7.67 -12.32
C HIS A 158 -22.94 -6.35 -12.88
N VAL A 159 -22.75 -6.14 -14.17
CA VAL A 159 -23.06 -4.87 -14.82
C VAL A 159 -23.78 -5.15 -16.12
N GLU A 160 -25.04 -4.74 -16.21
CA GLU A 160 -25.84 -4.84 -17.43
C GLU A 160 -25.61 -3.64 -18.35
N GLU A 161 -25.24 -2.50 -17.79
CA GLU A 161 -25.15 -1.23 -18.50
C GLU A 161 -24.00 -1.21 -19.52
N LYS A 162 -24.37 -1.21 -20.78
CA LYS A 162 -23.44 -1.21 -21.93
C LYS A 162 -22.45 -0.04 -21.90
N TRP A 163 -22.87 1.11 -21.38
CA TRP A 163 -21.99 2.30 -21.33
C TRP A 163 -20.83 2.12 -20.34
N VAL A 164 -21.03 1.43 -19.22
CA VAL A 164 -19.96 1.14 -18.25
C VAL A 164 -18.91 0.24 -18.87
N LYS A 165 -19.35 -0.87 -19.50
CA LYS A 165 -18.47 -1.81 -20.20
C LYS A 165 -17.67 -1.14 -21.30
N MET A 166 -18.33 -0.26 -22.07
CA MET A 166 -17.70 0.52 -23.14
C MET A 166 -16.56 1.39 -22.57
N TYR A 167 -16.79 2.11 -21.48
CA TYR A 167 -15.75 2.97 -20.90
C TYR A 167 -14.64 2.17 -20.26
N VAL A 168 -14.93 1.09 -19.54
CA VAL A 168 -13.91 0.19 -19.01
C VAL A 168 -13.03 -0.34 -20.12
N LYS A 169 -13.61 -0.83 -21.22
CA LYS A 169 -12.86 -1.31 -22.38
C LYS A 169 -11.95 -0.22 -22.96
N ARG A 170 -12.45 1.03 -23.10
CA ARG A 170 -11.65 2.17 -23.60
C ARG A 170 -10.45 2.47 -22.70
N TRP A 171 -10.59 2.39 -21.37
CA TRP A 171 -9.45 2.59 -20.44
C TRP A 171 -8.47 1.43 -20.45
N LEU A 172 -8.93 0.21 -20.61
CA LEU A 172 -8.05 -0.95 -20.74
C LEU A 172 -7.18 -0.90 -22.00
N THR A 173 -7.73 -0.37 -23.11
CA THR A 173 -7.05 -0.25 -24.41
C THR A 173 -6.37 1.11 -24.63
N ALA A 174 -6.46 2.03 -23.66
CA ALA A 174 -5.82 3.33 -23.78
C ALA A 174 -4.29 3.18 -23.88
N PRO A 175 -3.64 3.88 -24.83
CA PRO A 175 -2.20 3.79 -25.01
C PRO A 175 -1.46 4.44 -23.85
N VAL A 176 -0.22 3.99 -23.64
CA VAL A 176 0.70 4.56 -22.66
C VAL A 176 1.79 5.29 -23.42
N GLN A 177 2.02 6.57 -23.09
CA GLN A 177 3.15 7.31 -23.64
C GLN A 177 4.37 7.16 -22.73
N ASN A 178 5.45 6.62 -23.28
CA ASN A 178 6.73 6.49 -22.60
C ASN A 178 7.50 7.84 -22.53
N LYS A 179 8.69 7.84 -21.91
CA LYS A 179 9.51 9.04 -21.77
C LYS A 179 10.02 9.62 -23.10
N SER A 180 10.16 8.80 -24.14
CA SER A 180 10.57 9.22 -25.50
C SER A 180 9.42 9.82 -26.32
N GLY A 181 8.19 9.81 -25.77
CA GLY A 181 7.00 10.31 -26.49
C GLY A 181 6.30 9.26 -27.34
N GLU A 182 6.81 8.04 -27.40
CA GLU A 182 6.24 6.94 -28.16
C GLU A 182 4.98 6.39 -27.49
N LEU A 183 3.97 6.05 -28.27
CA LEU A 183 2.72 5.44 -27.81
C LEU A 183 2.81 3.92 -27.84
N ILE A 184 2.69 3.32 -26.66
CA ILE A 184 2.67 1.87 -26.49
C ILE A 184 1.22 1.44 -26.31
N PHE A 185 0.73 0.59 -27.20
CA PHE A 185 -0.61 0.01 -27.14
C PHE A 185 -0.58 -1.30 -26.36
N LYS A 186 -1.62 -1.53 -25.57
CA LYS A 186 -1.76 -2.75 -24.78
C LYS A 186 -2.54 -3.79 -25.58
N GLU A 187 -1.90 -4.90 -25.89
CA GLU A 187 -2.49 -6.01 -26.64
C GLU A 187 -3.25 -6.97 -25.69
N GLY A 188 -4.50 -6.65 -25.38
CA GLY A 188 -5.41 -7.54 -24.63
C GLY A 188 -5.05 -7.81 -23.17
N LYS A 189 -4.00 -7.16 -22.63
CA LYS A 189 -3.51 -7.38 -21.28
C LYS A 189 -3.15 -6.08 -20.54
N GLY A 190 -3.32 -6.11 -19.23
CA GLY A 190 -2.84 -5.10 -18.31
C GLY A 190 -3.74 -3.88 -18.15
N THR A 191 -3.64 -3.28 -16.97
CA THR A 191 -4.28 -2.01 -16.63
C THR A 191 -3.22 -1.02 -16.14
N PRO A 192 -3.35 0.30 -16.41
CA PRO A 192 -2.38 1.27 -15.97
C PRO A 192 -2.24 1.28 -14.43
N GLN A 193 -1.02 1.06 -13.92
CA GLN A 193 -0.74 1.26 -12.49
C GLN A 193 -0.80 2.76 -12.18
N GLY A 194 -1.89 3.23 -11.57
CA GLY A 194 -2.13 4.65 -11.26
C GLY A 194 -3.44 5.20 -11.85
N GLY A 195 -4.15 4.41 -12.65
CA GLY A 195 -5.55 4.70 -13.01
C GLY A 195 -6.46 4.66 -11.79
N VAL A 196 -7.47 5.53 -11.75
CA VAL A 196 -8.41 5.64 -10.62
C VAL A 196 -9.29 4.41 -10.49
N ILE A 197 -9.71 3.81 -11.60
CA ILE A 197 -10.58 2.63 -11.64
C ILE A 197 -9.78 1.31 -11.57
N SER A 198 -8.48 1.34 -11.92
CA SER A 198 -7.64 0.13 -12.02
C SER A 198 -7.62 -0.74 -10.75
N PRO A 199 -7.56 -0.19 -9.52
CA PRO A 199 -7.61 -1.00 -8.30
C PRO A 199 -8.93 -1.77 -8.12
N LEU A 200 -10.06 -1.17 -8.48
CA LEU A 200 -11.38 -1.81 -8.42
C LEU A 200 -11.48 -2.97 -9.41
N LEU A 201 -11.03 -2.74 -10.65
CA LEU A 201 -11.00 -3.77 -11.70
C LEU A 201 -10.04 -4.91 -11.36
N ALA A 202 -8.88 -4.59 -10.79
CA ALA A 202 -7.91 -5.57 -10.30
C ALA A 202 -8.50 -6.45 -9.18
N ASN A 203 -9.24 -5.86 -8.25
CA ASN A 203 -9.96 -6.61 -7.22
C ASN A 203 -11.06 -7.50 -7.80
N LEU A 204 -11.81 -7.03 -8.79
CA LEU A 204 -12.82 -7.83 -9.48
C LEU A 204 -12.21 -9.03 -10.19
N PHE A 205 -11.07 -8.84 -10.87
CA PHE A 205 -10.34 -9.93 -11.51
C PHE A 205 -9.90 -10.98 -10.50
N LEU A 206 -9.24 -10.58 -9.41
CA LEU A 206 -8.76 -11.51 -8.36
C LEU A 206 -9.89 -12.14 -7.57
N HIS A 207 -11.04 -11.48 -7.44
CA HIS A 207 -12.22 -12.09 -6.83
C HIS A 207 -12.58 -13.41 -7.53
N TYR A 208 -12.58 -13.43 -8.85
CA TYR A 208 -12.87 -14.64 -9.63
C TYR A 208 -11.66 -15.54 -9.85
N ALA A 209 -10.50 -14.96 -10.09
CA ALA A 209 -9.29 -15.72 -10.34
C ALA A 209 -8.80 -16.45 -9.09
N PHE A 210 -9.01 -15.87 -7.90
CA PHE A 210 -8.48 -16.38 -6.65
C PHE A 210 -9.54 -16.55 -5.55
N ASP A 211 -10.18 -15.46 -5.07
CA ASP A 211 -10.96 -15.47 -3.83
C ASP A 211 -12.10 -16.51 -3.85
N GLN A 212 -12.96 -16.40 -4.84
CA GLN A 212 -14.11 -17.31 -5.01
C GLN A 212 -13.64 -18.71 -5.38
N TRP A 213 -12.67 -18.84 -6.28
CA TRP A 213 -12.14 -20.13 -6.69
C TRP A 213 -11.52 -20.90 -5.52
N LEU A 214 -10.70 -20.24 -4.68
CA LEU A 214 -10.10 -20.87 -3.51
C LEU A 214 -11.16 -21.35 -2.53
N SER A 215 -12.17 -20.52 -2.26
CA SER A 215 -13.26 -20.84 -1.32
C SER A 215 -14.12 -22.01 -1.76
N LEU A 216 -14.31 -22.19 -3.08
CA LEU A 216 -15.10 -23.29 -3.64
C LEU A 216 -14.30 -24.59 -3.69
N ASN A 217 -13.02 -24.55 -4.06
CA ASN A 217 -12.21 -25.74 -4.28
C ASN A 217 -11.53 -26.25 -3.00
N PHE A 218 -11.28 -25.38 -2.01
CA PHE A 218 -10.59 -25.72 -0.76
C PHE A 218 -11.41 -25.22 0.45
N ARG A 219 -12.51 -25.91 0.73
CA ARG A 219 -13.43 -25.56 1.82
C ARG A 219 -12.69 -25.50 3.17
N GLY A 220 -12.96 -24.44 3.94
CA GLY A 220 -12.38 -24.23 5.28
C GLY A 220 -10.97 -23.64 5.29
N VAL A 221 -10.31 -23.48 4.16
CA VAL A 221 -9.05 -22.74 4.05
C VAL A 221 -9.30 -21.26 4.31
N LYS A 222 -8.43 -20.64 5.09
CA LYS A 222 -8.48 -19.19 5.38
C LYS A 222 -7.36 -18.48 4.61
N PHE A 223 -7.66 -17.27 4.18
CA PHE A 223 -6.68 -16.41 3.51
C PHE A 223 -6.93 -14.94 3.83
N GLU A 224 -5.95 -14.11 3.64
CA GLU A 224 -6.04 -12.66 3.56
C GLU A 224 -5.35 -12.17 2.30
N ARG A 225 -6.03 -11.29 1.57
CA ARG A 225 -5.52 -10.68 0.35
C ARG A 225 -5.56 -9.15 0.46
N TYR A 226 -4.44 -8.53 0.18
CA TYR A 226 -4.32 -7.09 0.05
C TYR A 226 -3.77 -6.74 -1.34
N ALA A 227 -4.67 -6.49 -2.30
CA ALA A 227 -4.35 -6.42 -3.73
C ALA A 227 -3.73 -7.73 -4.23
N ASP A 228 -2.48 -7.71 -4.68
CA ASP A 228 -1.68 -8.84 -5.14
C ASP A 228 -0.86 -9.55 -4.04
N ASP A 229 -0.76 -8.96 -2.85
CA ASP A 229 -0.14 -9.60 -1.68
C ASP A 229 -1.14 -10.56 -1.03
N ILE A 230 -0.83 -11.85 -0.97
CA ILE A 230 -1.75 -12.91 -0.51
C ILE A 230 -1.07 -13.83 0.50
N VAL A 231 -1.82 -14.16 1.55
CA VAL A 231 -1.43 -15.12 2.60
C VAL A 231 -2.52 -16.17 2.75
N VAL A 232 -2.18 -17.45 2.63
CA VAL A 232 -3.13 -18.59 2.77
C VAL A 232 -2.72 -19.45 3.96
N HIS A 233 -3.66 -19.82 4.82
CA HIS A 233 -3.42 -20.56 6.06
C HIS A 233 -3.79 -22.03 5.92
N CYS A 234 -2.85 -22.93 6.28
CA CYS A 234 -2.97 -24.37 6.13
C CYS A 234 -2.69 -25.11 7.44
N LYS A 235 -3.33 -26.26 7.64
CA LYS A 235 -3.14 -27.09 8.83
C LYS A 235 -1.86 -27.94 8.78
N SER A 236 -1.47 -28.43 7.59
CA SER A 236 -0.30 -29.27 7.38
C SER A 236 0.54 -28.81 6.19
N ASN A 237 1.81 -29.23 6.14
CA ASN A 237 2.69 -28.97 5.00
C ASN A 237 2.13 -29.58 3.70
N LYS A 238 1.69 -30.85 3.76
CA LYS A 238 1.09 -31.53 2.62
C LYS A 238 -0.13 -30.79 2.06
N GLN A 239 -0.97 -30.24 2.95
CA GLN A 239 -2.10 -29.40 2.54
C GLN A 239 -1.60 -28.11 1.86
N ALA A 240 -0.55 -27.47 2.40
CA ALA A 240 0.00 -26.24 1.80
C ALA A 240 0.60 -26.50 0.41
N GLU A 241 1.32 -27.61 0.22
CA GLU A 241 1.87 -28.02 -1.09
C GLU A 241 0.75 -28.27 -2.11
N MET A 242 -0.26 -29.03 -1.73
CA MET A 242 -1.41 -29.33 -2.59
C MET A 242 -2.18 -28.05 -2.99
N ILE A 243 -2.41 -27.16 -2.04
CA ILE A 243 -3.12 -25.89 -2.31
C ILE A 243 -2.27 -24.98 -3.20
N LEU A 244 -0.96 -24.89 -2.95
CA LEU A 244 -0.05 -24.06 -3.77
C LEU A 244 -0.04 -24.56 -5.22
N GLU A 245 0.07 -25.87 -5.45
CA GLU A 245 0.00 -26.45 -6.80
C GLU A 245 -1.32 -26.13 -7.50
N GLY A 246 -2.43 -26.24 -6.77
CA GLY A 246 -3.76 -25.86 -7.29
C GLY A 246 -3.84 -24.39 -7.66
N ILE A 247 -3.32 -23.50 -6.79
CA ILE A 247 -3.25 -22.04 -7.04
C ILE A 247 -2.38 -21.74 -8.27
N GLU A 248 -1.22 -22.37 -8.40
CA GLU A 248 -0.35 -22.17 -9.58
C GLU A 248 -1.02 -22.56 -10.88
N LYS A 249 -1.72 -23.69 -10.92
CA LYS A 249 -2.51 -24.13 -12.08
C LYS A 249 -3.60 -23.13 -12.40
N ARG A 250 -4.32 -22.64 -11.38
CA ARG A 250 -5.38 -21.66 -11.52
C ARG A 250 -4.86 -20.29 -12.02
N MET A 251 -3.76 -19.81 -11.48
CA MET A 251 -3.16 -18.53 -11.88
C MET A 251 -2.72 -18.59 -13.35
N ARG A 252 -2.05 -19.67 -13.78
CA ARG A 252 -1.69 -19.90 -15.20
C ARG A 252 -2.91 -19.91 -16.11
N TYR A 253 -4.00 -20.57 -15.72
CA TYR A 253 -5.27 -20.52 -16.45
C TYR A 253 -5.82 -19.10 -16.60
N CYS A 254 -5.64 -18.26 -15.57
CA CYS A 254 -6.06 -16.86 -15.60
C CYS A 254 -5.07 -15.92 -16.32
N GLY A 255 -3.96 -16.44 -16.86
CA GLY A 255 -2.92 -15.63 -17.52
C GLY A 255 -1.96 -14.96 -16.54
N LEU A 256 -1.93 -15.41 -15.28
CA LEU A 256 -1.05 -14.90 -14.22
C LEU A 256 0.02 -15.92 -13.86
N GLU A 257 1.13 -15.44 -13.28
CA GLU A 257 2.23 -16.25 -12.79
C GLU A 257 2.58 -15.84 -11.35
N LEU A 258 2.79 -16.83 -10.46
CA LEU A 258 3.35 -16.57 -9.14
C LEU A 258 4.84 -16.25 -9.23
N HIS A 259 5.31 -15.34 -8.37
CA HIS A 259 6.73 -14.98 -8.34
C HIS A 259 7.52 -16.11 -7.62
N PRO A 260 8.41 -16.85 -8.32
CA PRO A 260 9.03 -18.06 -7.75
C PRO A 260 9.86 -17.78 -6.50
N ASP A 261 10.65 -16.69 -6.48
CA ASP A 261 11.54 -16.37 -5.36
C ASP A 261 10.80 -15.78 -4.13
N LYS A 262 9.56 -15.31 -4.30
CA LYS A 262 8.79 -14.70 -3.23
C LYS A 262 7.68 -15.59 -2.70
N THR A 263 7.25 -16.57 -3.49
CA THR A 263 6.26 -17.55 -3.05
C THR A 263 6.92 -18.62 -2.20
N LYS A 264 6.42 -18.85 -1.00
CA LYS A 264 7.02 -19.81 -0.07
C LYS A 264 6.00 -20.36 0.92
N ILE A 265 6.23 -21.59 1.34
CA ILE A 265 5.51 -22.25 2.43
C ILE A 265 6.30 -22.02 3.73
N VAL A 266 5.63 -21.50 4.75
CA VAL A 266 6.23 -21.05 6.02
C VAL A 266 5.59 -21.78 7.19
N TYR A 267 6.41 -22.31 8.10
CA TYR A 267 5.95 -22.92 9.33
C TYR A 267 5.79 -21.88 10.45
N CYS A 268 4.61 -21.81 11.03
CA CYS A 268 4.29 -20.89 12.12
C CYS A 268 4.77 -21.46 13.48
N LYS A 269 6.09 -21.51 13.68
CA LYS A 269 6.73 -22.05 14.89
C LYS A 269 6.41 -21.24 16.12
N ASP A 270 5.98 -21.89 17.20
CA ASP A 270 5.79 -21.32 18.53
C ASP A 270 6.10 -22.34 19.64
N HIS A 271 5.73 -22.08 20.89
CA HIS A 271 5.99 -22.96 22.01
C HIS A 271 5.26 -24.33 21.93
N LYS A 272 4.14 -24.40 21.19
CA LYS A 272 3.40 -25.66 20.96
C LYS A 272 3.84 -26.35 19.68
N ARG A 273 4.35 -25.59 18.75
CA ARG A 273 4.75 -26.03 17.39
C ARG A 273 6.27 -25.99 17.29
N THR A 274 6.92 -27.08 17.75
CA THR A 274 8.38 -27.15 17.96
C THR A 274 9.15 -27.70 16.75
N GLY A 275 8.48 -28.09 15.67
CA GLY A 275 9.11 -28.61 14.46
C GLY A 275 10.25 -27.73 13.93
N SER A 276 11.27 -28.36 13.33
CA SER A 276 12.41 -27.67 12.72
C SER A 276 12.23 -27.59 11.20
N PHE A 277 11.98 -26.38 10.69
CA PHE A 277 11.79 -26.12 9.26
C PHE A 277 12.62 -24.92 8.83
N LYS A 278 13.08 -24.93 7.58
CA LYS A 278 13.94 -23.89 7.00
C LYS A 278 13.23 -22.52 6.95
N GLN A 279 11.94 -22.49 6.64
CA GLN A 279 11.16 -21.26 6.52
C GLN A 279 10.22 -21.13 7.71
N VAL A 280 10.50 -20.17 8.61
CA VAL A 280 9.70 -19.86 9.82
C VAL A 280 9.29 -18.38 9.90
N LYS A 281 9.47 -17.64 8.80
CA LYS A 281 9.14 -16.20 8.74
C LYS A 281 8.65 -15.81 7.36
N PHE A 282 7.73 -14.83 7.31
CA PHE A 282 7.29 -14.18 6.09
C PHE A 282 7.05 -12.69 6.36
N ASP A 283 7.03 -11.91 5.28
CA ASP A 283 6.74 -10.47 5.32
C ASP A 283 5.39 -10.20 4.66
N PHE A 284 4.48 -9.53 5.37
CA PHE A 284 3.19 -9.10 4.84
C PHE A 284 2.91 -7.65 5.21
N LEU A 285 2.57 -6.82 4.24
CA LEU A 285 2.23 -5.40 4.41
C LEU A 285 3.25 -4.60 5.25
N GLY A 286 4.53 -4.87 5.06
CA GLY A 286 5.62 -4.17 5.74
C GLY A 286 5.90 -4.64 7.17
N PHE A 287 5.29 -5.74 7.60
CA PHE A 287 5.58 -6.42 8.86
C PHE A 287 6.18 -7.80 8.61
N THR A 288 7.07 -8.24 9.51
CA THR A 288 7.60 -9.61 9.54
C THR A 288 6.89 -10.43 10.60
N PHE A 289 6.23 -11.50 10.17
CA PHE A 289 5.69 -12.55 11.02
C PHE A 289 6.78 -13.59 11.29
N LYS A 290 7.05 -13.90 12.55
CA LYS A 290 8.04 -14.90 12.96
C LYS A 290 7.88 -15.32 14.42
N PRO A 291 8.56 -16.38 14.88
CA PRO A 291 8.68 -16.68 16.31
C PRO A 291 9.24 -15.50 17.10
N ARG A 292 8.59 -15.12 18.20
CA ARG A 292 9.01 -14.01 19.06
C ARG A 292 8.77 -14.31 20.53
N PRO A 293 9.68 -13.93 21.43
CA PRO A 293 9.40 -13.94 22.85
C PRO A 293 8.17 -13.08 23.16
N SER A 294 7.22 -13.65 23.85
CA SER A 294 5.99 -13.01 24.29
C SER A 294 5.78 -13.27 25.77
N LYS A 295 5.02 -12.40 26.43
CA LYS A 295 4.74 -12.50 27.87
C LYS A 295 3.23 -12.60 28.07
N THR A 296 2.79 -13.54 28.92
CA THR A 296 1.40 -13.63 29.35
C THR A 296 1.05 -12.46 30.28
N LYS A 297 -0.22 -12.27 30.59
CA LYS A 297 -0.67 -11.27 31.58
C LYS A 297 -0.02 -11.52 32.97
N ASP A 298 0.15 -12.78 33.32
CA ASP A 298 0.71 -13.23 34.60
C ASP A 298 2.25 -13.23 34.62
N GLY A 299 2.88 -12.77 33.57
CA GLY A 299 4.34 -12.58 33.53
C GLY A 299 5.12 -13.73 32.90
N PHE A 300 4.52 -14.87 32.57
CA PHE A 300 5.21 -16.01 31.96
C PHE A 300 5.72 -15.69 30.55
N MET A 301 6.99 -16.02 30.31
CA MET A 301 7.60 -15.88 28.99
C MET A 301 7.35 -17.13 28.15
N PHE A 302 6.92 -16.96 26.91
CA PHE A 302 6.72 -18.04 25.94
C PHE A 302 7.13 -17.60 24.54
N LEU A 303 7.38 -18.57 23.66
CA LEU A 303 7.63 -18.31 22.25
C LEU A 303 6.28 -18.24 21.53
N GLY A 304 5.85 -17.06 21.12
CA GLY A 304 4.67 -16.85 20.30
C GLY A 304 5.03 -16.65 18.82
N TYR A 305 4.06 -16.77 17.94
CA TYR A 305 4.19 -16.36 16.54
C TYR A 305 3.52 -15.03 16.34
N ASP A 306 4.31 -13.97 16.07
CA ASP A 306 3.80 -12.60 16.09
C ASP A 306 4.49 -11.70 15.05
N LEU A 307 3.89 -10.53 14.82
CA LEU A 307 4.36 -9.57 13.83
C LEU A 307 5.00 -8.35 14.47
N ALA A 308 5.95 -7.77 13.75
CA ALA A 308 6.55 -6.48 14.07
C ALA A 308 7.02 -5.82 12.77
N ILE A 309 7.36 -4.54 12.81
CA ILE A 309 7.91 -3.84 11.64
C ILE A 309 9.01 -4.69 10.97
N SER A 310 8.94 -4.83 9.64
CA SER A 310 9.94 -5.59 8.89
C SER A 310 11.28 -4.85 8.83
N VAL A 311 12.37 -5.60 8.68
CA VAL A 311 13.71 -5.03 8.51
C VAL A 311 13.75 -4.09 7.31
N LYS A 312 13.08 -4.46 6.20
CA LYS A 312 12.99 -3.64 4.98
C LYS A 312 12.28 -2.30 5.28
N SER A 313 11.15 -2.34 5.98
CA SER A 313 10.40 -1.14 6.38
C SER A 313 11.21 -0.24 7.33
N GLY A 314 11.86 -0.83 8.33
CA GLY A 314 12.72 -0.10 9.25
C GLY A 314 13.91 0.58 8.55
N LYS A 315 14.59 -0.13 7.65
CA LYS A 315 15.67 0.44 6.82
C LYS A 315 15.17 1.62 5.98
N ARG A 316 13.95 1.52 5.41
CA ARG A 316 13.34 2.62 4.63
C ARG A 316 13.08 3.85 5.50
N ILE A 317 12.53 3.69 6.71
CA ILE A 317 12.34 4.82 7.64
C ILE A 317 13.68 5.47 7.98
N VAL A 318 14.68 4.67 8.34
CA VAL A 318 16.03 5.17 8.66
C VAL A 318 16.67 5.89 7.45
N SER A 319 16.48 5.37 6.23
CA SER A 319 16.95 6.02 5.01
C SER A 319 16.28 7.38 4.80
N THR A 320 14.95 7.47 4.98
CA THR A 320 14.22 8.74 4.90
C THR A 320 14.75 9.78 5.92
N LEU A 321 15.01 9.34 7.15
CA LEU A 321 15.62 10.18 8.18
C LEU A 321 17.07 10.61 7.82
N ARG A 322 17.80 9.74 7.13
CA ARG A 322 19.16 10.07 6.65
C ARG A 322 19.13 11.11 5.53
N GLN A 323 18.24 10.94 4.58
CA GLN A 323 18.11 11.83 3.42
C GLN A 323 17.63 13.24 3.80
N SER A 324 16.82 13.40 4.85
CA SER A 324 16.40 14.73 5.33
C SER A 324 17.55 15.59 5.80
N GLN A 325 18.70 14.98 6.21
CA GLN A 325 19.90 15.66 6.71
C GLN A 325 19.63 16.75 7.77
N PHE A 326 18.54 16.63 8.54
CA PHE A 326 18.11 17.64 9.51
C PHE A 326 19.16 17.98 10.58
N GLN A 327 20.16 17.10 10.79
CA GLN A 327 21.30 17.41 11.64
C GLN A 327 22.15 18.60 11.13
N ARG A 328 21.94 19.06 9.89
CA ARG A 328 22.56 20.24 9.30
C ARG A 328 21.70 21.51 9.40
N TRP A 329 20.46 21.42 9.84
CA TRP A 329 19.55 22.59 9.95
C TRP A 329 19.86 23.43 11.19
N THR A 330 21.08 23.99 11.22
CA THR A 330 21.57 24.73 12.39
C THR A 330 20.87 26.07 12.60
N SER A 331 20.26 26.66 11.57
CA SER A 331 19.40 27.84 11.68
C SER A 331 18.05 27.56 12.36
N ASN A 332 17.54 26.30 12.27
CA ASN A 332 16.25 25.95 12.86
C ASN A 332 16.35 25.79 14.38
N THR A 333 15.20 25.98 15.05
CA THR A 333 15.01 25.54 16.44
C THR A 333 14.63 24.06 16.50
N ILE A 334 14.65 23.47 17.69
CA ILE A 334 14.22 22.06 17.87
C ILE A 334 12.72 21.93 17.61
N GLU A 335 11.94 22.97 17.90
CA GLU A 335 10.51 23.08 17.59
C GLU A 335 10.29 23.11 16.07
N GLY A 336 11.10 23.82 15.33
CA GLY A 336 11.05 23.85 13.87
C GLY A 336 11.34 22.47 13.26
N ILE A 337 12.33 21.74 13.81
CA ILE A 337 12.61 20.35 13.40
C ILE A 337 11.40 19.44 13.72
N ALA A 338 10.80 19.61 14.90
CA ALA A 338 9.64 18.83 15.30
C ALA A 338 8.44 19.11 14.39
N ALA A 339 8.15 20.36 14.08
CA ALA A 339 7.07 20.76 13.18
C ALA A 339 7.20 20.11 11.79
N GLU A 340 8.42 20.09 11.24
CA GLU A 340 8.70 19.50 9.92
C GLU A 340 8.59 17.97 9.90
N LEU A 341 9.01 17.28 10.98
CA LEU A 341 9.14 15.83 10.99
C LEU A 341 7.96 15.10 11.66
N ASN A 342 7.19 15.76 12.52
CA ASN A 342 6.16 15.11 13.33
C ASN A 342 5.06 14.43 12.53
N SER A 343 4.63 15.00 11.40
CA SER A 343 3.62 14.39 10.55
C SER A 343 4.07 13.00 10.04
N ARG A 344 5.33 12.89 9.63
CA ARG A 344 5.93 11.62 9.18
C ARG A 344 6.12 10.63 10.35
N ILE A 345 6.64 11.14 11.48
CA ILE A 345 6.84 10.33 12.70
C ILE A 345 5.49 9.75 13.17
N GLN A 346 4.45 10.58 13.21
CA GLN A 346 3.11 10.15 13.59
C GLN A 346 2.55 9.10 12.61
N GLY A 347 2.75 9.27 11.30
CA GLY A 347 2.38 8.28 10.30
C GLY A 347 3.06 6.92 10.52
N TRP A 348 4.36 6.91 10.82
CA TRP A 348 5.08 5.68 11.14
C TRP A 348 4.61 5.03 12.45
N LEU A 349 4.36 5.81 13.49
CA LEU A 349 3.83 5.34 14.77
C LEU A 349 2.42 4.74 14.61
N ASN A 350 1.56 5.42 13.87
CA ASN A 350 0.20 4.95 13.63
C ASN A 350 0.19 3.64 12.85
N TYR A 351 1.08 3.48 11.87
CA TYR A 351 1.13 2.28 11.04
C TYR A 351 1.88 1.14 11.74
N TYR A 352 3.15 1.34 12.09
CA TYR A 352 4.03 0.27 12.61
C TYR A 352 3.94 0.06 14.11
N GLY A 353 3.47 1.05 14.86
CA GLY A 353 3.37 0.99 16.33
C GLY A 353 2.15 0.24 16.86
N LYS A 354 1.21 -0.18 15.99
CA LYS A 354 -0.06 -0.80 16.44
C LYS A 354 0.12 -2.15 17.12
N PHE A 355 0.99 -3.02 16.60
CA PHE A 355 1.10 -4.40 17.10
C PHE A 355 2.23 -4.59 18.11
N ARG A 356 3.43 -4.14 17.82
CA ARG A 356 4.60 -4.26 18.69
C ARG A 356 5.44 -2.97 18.68
N PRO A 357 5.02 -1.92 19.39
CA PRO A 357 5.66 -0.61 19.34
C PRO A 357 7.14 -0.67 19.76
N SER A 358 7.52 -1.51 20.72
CA SER A 358 8.91 -1.69 21.17
C SER A 358 9.87 -2.05 20.03
N SER A 359 9.39 -2.68 18.96
CA SER A 359 10.21 -3.00 17.78
C SER A 359 10.69 -1.78 16.99
N MET A 360 10.13 -0.60 17.26
CA MET A 360 10.56 0.67 16.67
C MET A 360 11.63 1.40 17.46
N SER A 361 11.98 0.93 18.66
CA SER A 361 12.93 1.61 19.57
C SER A 361 14.28 1.89 18.90
N TYR A 362 14.79 0.97 18.08
CA TYR A 362 16.06 1.19 17.37
C TYR A 362 16.00 2.35 16.37
N ILE A 363 14.84 2.57 15.73
CA ILE A 363 14.61 3.66 14.76
C ILE A 363 14.68 5.00 15.50
N PHE A 364 13.97 5.11 16.64
CA PHE A 364 13.96 6.34 17.42
C PHE A 364 15.27 6.60 18.16
N ARG A 365 16.03 5.56 18.51
CA ARG A 365 17.40 5.72 18.98
C ARG A 365 18.27 6.39 17.92
N LEU A 366 18.24 5.89 16.68
CA LEU A 366 18.97 6.51 15.57
C LEU A 366 18.49 7.94 15.25
N PHE A 367 17.21 8.23 15.48
CA PHE A 367 16.68 9.59 15.39
C PHE A 367 17.25 10.49 16.48
N HIS A 368 17.32 10.03 17.74
CA HIS A 368 17.92 10.77 18.84
C HIS A 368 19.41 11.03 18.61
N GLU A 369 20.17 10.05 18.12
CA GLU A 369 21.59 10.24 17.75
C GLU A 369 21.75 11.38 16.73
N ARG A 370 20.80 11.54 15.79
CA ARG A 370 20.82 12.65 14.82
C ARG A 370 20.44 13.98 15.46
N LEU A 371 19.51 14.01 16.41
CA LEU A 371 19.23 15.20 17.21
C LEU A 371 20.46 15.63 18.04
N ILE A 372 21.18 14.67 18.62
CA ILE A 372 22.43 14.92 19.31
C ILE A 372 23.46 15.57 18.36
N LYS A 373 23.61 15.01 17.16
CA LYS A 373 24.50 15.58 16.14
C LYS A 373 24.07 16.98 15.71
N TRP A 374 22.76 17.25 15.61
CA TRP A 374 22.25 18.58 15.36
C TRP A 374 22.60 19.56 16.47
N LEU A 375 22.42 19.19 17.76
CA LEU A 375 22.84 20.01 18.89
C LEU A 375 24.34 20.34 18.86
N GLN A 376 25.19 19.36 18.55
CA GLN A 376 26.62 19.57 18.43
C GLN A 376 27.00 20.47 17.25
N ASN A 377 26.26 20.42 16.12
CA ASN A 377 26.49 21.29 14.98
C ASN A 377 26.01 22.73 15.26
N LYS A 378 24.90 22.88 15.98
CA LYS A 378 24.32 24.19 16.29
C LYS A 378 25.08 24.95 17.39
N TYR A 379 25.47 24.27 18.46
CA TYR A 379 26.08 24.89 19.64
C TYR A 379 27.57 24.56 19.74
N LYS A 380 28.44 25.57 19.56
CA LYS A 380 29.91 25.43 19.66
C LYS A 380 30.35 24.78 20.98
N SER A 381 29.69 25.11 22.10
CA SER A 381 29.98 24.58 23.46
C SER A 381 29.73 23.07 23.60
N LEU A 382 28.94 22.45 22.69
CA LEU A 382 28.62 21.00 22.66
C LEU A 382 29.48 20.23 21.64
N ARG A 383 30.28 20.91 20.82
CA ARG A 383 31.08 20.27 19.79
C ARG A 383 32.06 19.27 20.41
N GLY A 384 32.04 18.02 19.98
CA GLY A 384 32.83 16.90 20.54
C GLY A 384 32.34 16.38 21.90
N LYS A 385 31.40 17.06 22.59
CA LYS A 385 30.97 16.72 23.95
C LYS A 385 29.64 15.95 23.95
N ILE A 386 29.67 14.70 23.48
CA ILE A 386 28.48 13.90 23.26
C ILE A 386 27.60 13.72 24.52
N ARG A 387 28.23 13.48 25.70
CA ARG A 387 27.51 13.33 26.99
C ARG A 387 26.75 14.60 27.37
N LYS A 388 27.35 15.79 27.17
CA LYS A 388 26.68 17.08 27.45
C LYS A 388 25.51 17.31 26.49
N ALA A 389 25.64 16.93 25.21
CA ALA A 389 24.57 17.03 24.22
C ALA A 389 23.40 16.09 24.54
N TYR A 390 23.66 14.86 24.99
CA TYR A 390 22.65 13.95 25.53
C TYR A 390 21.93 14.55 26.75
N GLY A 391 22.68 15.08 27.72
CA GLY A 391 22.11 15.74 28.89
C GLY A 391 21.20 16.92 28.50
N MET A 392 21.58 17.71 27.49
CA MET A 392 20.76 18.80 26.99
C MET A 392 19.47 18.28 26.32
N LEU A 393 19.57 17.28 25.44
CA LEU A 393 18.38 16.70 24.77
C LEU A 393 17.42 16.08 25.79
N ASN A 394 17.93 15.41 26.82
CA ASN A 394 17.10 14.84 27.89
C ASN A 394 16.40 15.91 28.72
N ARG A 395 17.07 17.03 29.04
CA ARG A 395 16.42 18.19 29.68
C ARG A 395 15.30 18.79 28.82
N ILE A 396 15.53 18.95 27.52
CA ILE A 396 14.51 19.43 26.58
C ILE A 396 13.32 18.45 26.56
N GLN A 397 13.56 17.16 26.51
CA GLN A 397 12.49 16.16 26.51
C GLN A 397 11.66 16.20 27.80
N LYS A 398 12.32 16.35 28.96
CA LYS A 398 11.60 16.48 30.25
C LYS A 398 10.76 17.77 30.33
N ALA A 399 11.29 18.88 29.80
CA ALA A 399 10.59 20.15 29.77
C ALA A 399 9.45 20.19 28.76
N LYS A 400 9.59 19.47 27.63
CA LYS A 400 8.63 19.45 26.52
C LYS A 400 8.37 18.01 26.07
N PRO A 401 7.69 17.17 26.86
CA PRO A 401 7.52 15.74 26.57
C PRO A 401 6.70 15.47 25.31
N ASP A 402 5.84 16.41 24.90
CA ASP A 402 4.98 16.31 23.72
C ASP A 402 5.59 16.91 22.44
N LEU A 403 6.83 17.44 22.50
CA LEU A 403 7.46 18.11 21.37
C LEU A 403 7.58 17.20 20.14
N PHE A 404 8.02 15.96 20.32
CA PHE A 404 8.05 14.96 19.26
C PHE A 404 7.00 13.88 19.49
N ALA A 405 6.29 13.50 18.43
CA ALA A 405 5.23 12.49 18.50
C ALA A 405 5.68 11.14 19.09
N HIS A 406 6.95 10.75 18.91
CA HIS A 406 7.48 9.51 19.47
C HIS A 406 7.81 9.64 20.97
N TRP A 407 8.16 10.83 21.47
CA TRP A 407 8.34 11.07 22.90
C TRP A 407 7.03 10.85 23.66
N LYS A 408 5.95 11.43 23.13
CA LYS A 408 4.58 11.24 23.67
C LYS A 408 4.16 9.76 23.73
N ARG A 409 4.73 8.91 22.87
CA ARG A 409 4.51 7.45 22.85
C ARG A 409 5.51 6.66 23.69
N GLY A 410 6.34 7.32 24.52
CA GLY A 410 7.27 6.68 25.45
C GLY A 410 8.62 6.26 24.83
N PHE A 411 8.94 6.68 23.61
CA PHE A 411 10.28 6.48 23.05
C PHE A 411 11.20 7.59 23.54
N LEU A 412 11.69 7.44 24.78
CA LEU A 412 12.47 8.44 25.46
C LEU A 412 13.94 8.41 25.06
N VAL A 413 14.62 9.55 25.28
CA VAL A 413 16.07 9.65 25.13
C VAL A 413 16.71 8.81 26.23
N SER A 414 17.16 7.60 25.91
CA SER A 414 17.93 6.76 26.85
C SER A 414 19.36 7.29 26.94
N GLY A 415 19.90 7.40 28.17
CA GLY A 415 21.32 7.72 28.37
C GLY A 415 22.23 6.72 27.63
N LEU A 416 23.47 7.10 27.39
CA LEU A 416 24.51 6.29 26.76
C LEU A 416 24.66 4.92 27.43
N GLN A 417 23.84 3.95 27.10
CA GLN A 417 24.24 2.56 27.23
C GLN A 417 25.11 2.26 26.00
N MET A 418 26.43 2.27 26.22
CA MET A 418 27.39 1.76 25.23
C MET A 418 27.10 0.26 25.03
N THR A 419 26.22 -0.10 24.14
CA THR A 419 26.26 -1.43 23.55
C THR A 419 27.42 -1.45 22.59
N ARG A 420 28.55 -2.04 23.04
CA ARG A 420 29.60 -2.52 22.15
C ARG A 420 28.91 -3.32 21.03
N ALA A 421 29.17 -2.93 19.79
CA ALA A 421 28.88 -3.74 18.64
C ALA A 421 29.64 -5.06 18.78
N VAL A 422 28.94 -6.18 18.77
CA VAL A 422 29.41 -7.50 18.39
C VAL A 422 28.89 -7.79 17.01
#